data_1176a65525b9bc8470645809eb80dbca
#
_entry.id   1176a65525b9bc8470645809eb80dbca
#
_cell.length_a   1.000
_cell.length_b   1.000
_cell.length_c   1.000
_cell.angle_alpha   90.00
_cell.angle_beta   90.00
_cell.angle_gamma   90.00
#
_symmetry.space_group_name_H-M   'P 1'
#
loop_
_entity.id
_entity.type
_entity.pdbx_description
1 polymer ?
#
loop_
_entity_poly.entity_id
_entity_poly.type
_entity_poly.pdbx_seq_one_letter_code
_entity_poly.pdbx_strand_id
1 'polypeptide(L)'
;MDFDFTTHLSKLLSIPPSQITIQALTGGLSNAAVRASFIPPVDLTRFGHPQSVPSVVLKYSPPYMVNEPSVPYDTIRQDIEARALVLLDPNSKSALPVSSLFTKYPNVKSPCLIHHDYEERVLIMTDLGSSVVTIDEWLIQEPPPLPEDVGRIATDLGRFLGEFVIATSKPSVELLSLLQLPSNSGLLHQFDEYVVNNLKDVLQGVPDVDVLTKRVEDAARDFRKRDSCLGMVDLWSKNIVINSDKNLCLLDWEYFGWSNASWEMGLLGMFFLLIYFSLDIVTPHE
;
A
#
# COMPACT_ATOMS: atom_id res chain seq x y z
N MET A 1 -13.78 14.32 -9.35
CA MET A 1 -13.08 13.11 -9.85
C MET A 1 -13.54 12.92 -11.29
N ASP A 2 -12.64 13.09 -12.26
CA ASP A 2 -13.02 13.20 -13.69
C ASP A 2 -13.01 11.88 -14.46
N PHE A 3 -12.66 10.75 -13.81
CA PHE A 3 -12.63 9.44 -14.45
C PHE A 3 -13.97 8.71 -14.32
N ASP A 4 -14.56 8.28 -15.45
CA ASP A 4 -15.84 7.55 -15.47
C ASP A 4 -15.60 6.03 -15.34
N PHE A 5 -15.47 5.57 -14.11
CA PHE A 5 -15.28 4.15 -13.78
C PHE A 5 -16.41 3.25 -14.30
N THR A 6 -17.64 3.76 -14.32
CA THR A 6 -18.80 2.96 -14.77
C THR A 6 -18.72 2.67 -16.25
N THR A 7 -18.48 3.69 -17.08
CA THR A 7 -18.31 3.54 -18.52
C THR A 7 -17.10 2.68 -18.86
N HIS A 8 -15.96 2.90 -18.16
CA HIS A 8 -14.74 2.11 -18.35
C HIS A 8 -15.00 0.61 -18.09
N LEU A 9 -15.55 0.26 -16.92
CA LEU A 9 -15.87 -1.13 -16.58
C LEU A 9 -16.91 -1.76 -17.49
N SER A 10 -17.97 -1.02 -17.83
CA SER A 10 -19.01 -1.49 -18.75
C SER A 10 -18.42 -1.94 -20.08
N LYS A 11 -17.51 -1.14 -20.64
CA LYS A 11 -16.79 -1.41 -21.88
C LYS A 11 -15.83 -2.59 -21.73
N LEU A 12 -14.99 -2.54 -20.70
CA LEU A 12 -13.99 -3.55 -20.40
C LEU A 12 -14.63 -4.91 -20.11
N LEU A 13 -15.70 -4.97 -19.34
CA LEU A 13 -16.35 -6.23 -18.93
C LEU A 13 -17.47 -6.66 -19.88
N SER A 14 -17.86 -5.80 -20.84
CA SER A 14 -19.00 -6.02 -21.75
C SER A 14 -20.33 -6.30 -20.99
N ILE A 15 -20.57 -5.52 -19.94
CA ILE A 15 -21.79 -5.59 -19.12
C ILE A 15 -22.52 -4.24 -19.12
N PRO A 16 -23.86 -4.20 -18.93
CA PRO A 16 -24.60 -2.95 -18.85
C PRO A 16 -24.16 -2.09 -17.67
N PRO A 17 -24.09 -0.73 -17.83
CA PRO A 17 -23.80 0.18 -16.72
C PRO A 17 -24.72 0.01 -15.51
N SER A 18 -25.99 -0.40 -15.75
CA SER A 18 -26.99 -0.63 -14.69
C SER A 18 -26.65 -1.79 -13.75
N GLN A 19 -25.71 -2.66 -14.13
CA GLN A 19 -25.22 -3.76 -13.29
C GLN A 19 -24.02 -3.36 -12.42
N ILE A 20 -23.52 -2.12 -12.55
CA ILE A 20 -22.34 -1.62 -11.89
C ILE A 20 -22.74 -0.55 -10.87
N THR A 21 -22.30 -0.72 -9.63
CA THR A 21 -22.41 0.31 -8.60
C THR A 21 -21.02 0.73 -8.17
N ILE A 22 -20.71 2.01 -8.24
CA ILE A 22 -19.43 2.58 -7.85
C ILE A 22 -19.54 3.23 -6.48
N GLN A 23 -18.64 2.87 -5.58
CA GLN A 23 -18.48 3.48 -4.25
C GLN A 23 -17.06 4.02 -4.14
N ALA A 24 -16.90 5.32 -3.88
CA ALA A 24 -15.59 5.90 -3.60
C ALA A 24 -15.01 5.30 -2.31
N LEU A 25 -13.72 4.97 -2.36
CA LEU A 25 -12.94 4.59 -1.18
C LEU A 25 -12.14 5.81 -0.72
N THR A 26 -12.17 6.07 0.58
CA THR A 26 -11.49 7.21 1.21
C THR A 26 -10.12 6.79 1.75
N GLY A 27 -9.20 7.74 1.91
CA GLY A 27 -7.90 7.52 2.54
C GLY A 27 -6.69 7.64 1.60
N GLY A 28 -6.87 7.57 0.28
CA GLY A 28 -5.78 7.81 -0.68
C GLY A 28 -5.47 9.29 -0.86
N LEU A 29 -4.18 9.64 -0.94
CA LEU A 29 -3.71 11.03 -1.19
C LEU A 29 -3.42 11.25 -2.68
N SER A 30 -2.79 10.28 -3.32
CA SER A 30 -2.22 10.37 -4.66
C SER A 30 -3.12 9.81 -5.76
N ASN A 31 -3.98 8.83 -5.42
CA ASN A 31 -4.78 8.07 -6.37
C ASN A 31 -6.27 8.15 -6.02
N ALA A 32 -7.11 7.95 -7.04
CA ALA A 32 -8.55 7.77 -6.83
C ALA A 32 -8.86 6.27 -6.78
N ALA A 33 -9.35 5.80 -5.64
CA ALA A 33 -9.76 4.42 -5.46
C ALA A 33 -11.28 4.29 -5.35
N VAL A 34 -11.85 3.28 -6.00
CA VAL A 34 -13.28 2.97 -5.92
C VAL A 34 -13.49 1.47 -5.79
N ARG A 35 -14.56 1.08 -5.10
CA ARG A 35 -15.13 -0.26 -5.18
C ARG A 35 -16.20 -0.29 -6.25
N ALA A 36 -16.11 -1.22 -7.18
CA ALA A 36 -17.18 -1.53 -8.11
C ALA A 36 -17.85 -2.83 -7.70
N SER A 37 -19.16 -2.77 -7.46
CA SER A 37 -19.99 -3.94 -7.14
C SER A 37 -20.86 -4.30 -8.34
N PHE A 38 -21.09 -5.60 -8.54
CA PHE A 38 -21.80 -6.14 -9.70
C PHE A 38 -23.03 -6.94 -9.31
N ILE A 39 -24.13 -6.73 -10.02
CA ILE A 39 -25.35 -7.51 -9.87
C ILE A 39 -25.83 -7.91 -11.29
N PRO A 40 -25.73 -9.21 -11.66
CA PRO A 40 -25.14 -10.33 -10.92
C PRO A 40 -23.60 -10.25 -10.82
N PRO A 41 -22.94 -11.13 -10.03
CA PRO A 41 -21.48 -11.26 -10.03
C PRO A 41 -20.91 -11.48 -11.41
N VAL A 42 -19.73 -10.90 -11.69
CA VAL A 42 -19.11 -10.89 -13.01
C VAL A 42 -18.01 -11.94 -13.11
N ASP A 43 -17.97 -12.63 -14.26
CA ASP A 43 -16.92 -13.59 -14.59
C ASP A 43 -15.65 -12.87 -15.07
N LEU A 44 -14.53 -13.18 -14.40
CA LEU A 44 -13.20 -12.62 -14.69
C LEU A 44 -12.23 -13.64 -15.28
N THR A 45 -12.72 -14.79 -15.76
CA THR A 45 -11.87 -15.87 -16.33
C THR A 45 -11.00 -15.39 -17.49
N ARG A 46 -11.45 -14.43 -18.29
CA ARG A 46 -10.66 -13.83 -19.37
C ARG A 46 -9.42 -13.07 -18.90
N PHE A 47 -9.39 -12.67 -17.63
CA PHE A 47 -8.24 -12.04 -16.96
C PHE A 47 -7.43 -13.05 -16.12
N GLY A 48 -7.70 -14.35 -16.27
CA GLY A 48 -7.00 -15.40 -15.52
C GLY A 48 -7.54 -15.65 -14.11
N HIS A 49 -8.64 -14.99 -13.73
CA HIS A 49 -9.30 -15.24 -12.44
C HIS A 49 -10.41 -16.27 -12.61
N PRO A 50 -10.33 -17.44 -11.93
CA PRO A 50 -11.22 -18.58 -12.21
C PRO A 50 -12.62 -18.46 -11.59
N GLN A 51 -12.97 -17.36 -10.97
CA GLN A 51 -14.22 -17.20 -10.23
C GLN A 51 -14.99 -15.96 -10.65
N SER A 52 -16.33 -16.05 -10.58
CA SER A 52 -17.19 -14.88 -10.62
C SER A 52 -17.08 -14.12 -9.29
N VAL A 53 -16.92 -12.79 -9.38
CA VAL A 53 -16.75 -11.93 -8.22
C VAL A 53 -17.89 -10.93 -8.09
N PRO A 54 -18.37 -10.64 -6.86
CA PRO A 54 -19.39 -9.64 -6.61
C PRO A 54 -18.85 -8.21 -6.67
N SER A 55 -17.54 -8.03 -6.52
CA SER A 55 -16.89 -6.71 -6.49
C SER A 55 -15.40 -6.78 -6.84
N VAL A 56 -14.88 -5.64 -7.28
CA VAL A 56 -13.46 -5.37 -7.49
C VAL A 56 -13.11 -4.00 -6.96
N VAL A 57 -11.82 -3.75 -6.73
CA VAL A 57 -11.30 -2.40 -6.44
C VAL A 57 -10.59 -1.88 -7.68
N LEU A 58 -10.88 -0.62 -8.04
CA LEU A 58 -10.16 0.10 -9.08
C LEU A 58 -9.36 1.22 -8.45
N LYS A 59 -8.13 1.40 -8.95
CA LYS A 59 -7.24 2.49 -8.57
C LYS A 59 -6.83 3.24 -9.83
N TYR A 60 -7.25 4.50 -9.95
CA TYR A 60 -6.90 5.41 -11.03
C TYR A 60 -5.77 6.32 -10.59
N SER A 61 -4.70 6.41 -11.38
CA SER A 61 -3.50 7.16 -11.07
C SER A 61 -3.28 8.30 -12.06
N PRO A 62 -3.88 9.48 -11.85
CA PRO A 62 -3.66 10.63 -12.72
C PRO A 62 -2.20 11.15 -12.63
N PRO A 63 -1.74 12.00 -13.58
CA PRO A 63 -0.40 12.59 -13.54
C PRO A 63 -0.27 13.73 -12.52
N TYR A 64 -1.05 13.69 -11.46
CA TYR A 64 -1.08 14.66 -10.35
C TYR A 64 -1.60 13.97 -9.09
N MET A 65 -1.44 14.60 -7.93
CA MET A 65 -2.04 14.11 -6.67
C MET A 65 -3.55 14.41 -6.66
N VAL A 66 -4.36 13.38 -6.40
CA VAL A 66 -5.85 13.54 -6.45
C VAL A 66 -6.34 14.58 -5.44
N ASN A 67 -5.75 14.64 -4.25
CA ASN A 67 -6.13 15.59 -3.22
C ASN A 67 -5.54 16.99 -3.44
N GLU A 68 -4.53 17.12 -4.29
CA GLU A 68 -3.89 18.38 -4.64
C GLU A 68 -3.53 18.42 -6.13
N PRO A 69 -4.49 18.64 -7.03
CA PRO A 69 -4.29 18.54 -8.49
C PRO A 69 -3.25 19.49 -9.08
N SER A 70 -2.83 20.51 -8.32
CA SER A 70 -1.73 21.41 -8.69
C SER A 70 -0.35 20.78 -8.58
N VAL A 71 -0.21 19.66 -7.84
CA VAL A 71 1.04 18.95 -7.64
C VAL A 71 1.17 17.83 -8.68
N PRO A 72 2.10 17.94 -9.64
CA PRO A 72 2.40 16.88 -10.59
C PRO A 72 2.90 15.62 -9.83
N TYR A 73 2.43 14.45 -10.25
CA TYR A 73 2.86 13.19 -9.64
C TYR A 73 3.05 12.12 -10.70
N ASP A 74 4.22 11.49 -10.71
CA ASP A 74 4.62 10.56 -11.77
C ASP A 74 3.70 9.32 -11.79
N THR A 75 3.18 8.99 -12.97
CA THR A 75 2.30 7.83 -13.17
C THR A 75 3.04 6.49 -13.17
N ILE A 76 4.39 6.51 -13.19
CA ILE A 76 5.22 5.30 -13.07
C ILE A 76 4.89 4.49 -11.81
N ARG A 77 4.36 5.15 -10.77
CA ARG A 77 3.91 4.52 -9.53
C ARG A 77 2.90 3.39 -9.79
N GLN A 78 2.03 3.56 -10.79
CA GLN A 78 1.04 2.54 -11.14
C GLN A 78 1.69 1.31 -11.75
N ASP A 79 2.70 1.50 -12.61
CA ASP A 79 3.45 0.40 -13.21
C ASP A 79 4.22 -0.39 -12.15
N ILE A 80 4.78 0.34 -11.16
CA ILE A 80 5.44 -0.27 -10.01
C ILE A 80 4.46 -1.12 -9.21
N GLU A 81 3.29 -0.57 -8.87
CA GLU A 81 2.26 -1.29 -8.12
C GLU A 81 1.74 -2.51 -8.89
N ALA A 82 1.41 -2.34 -10.18
CA ALA A 82 0.98 -3.46 -11.01
C ALA A 82 2.02 -4.58 -11.03
N ARG A 83 3.28 -4.23 -11.19
CA ARG A 83 4.38 -5.20 -11.19
C ARG A 83 4.57 -5.86 -9.83
N ALA A 84 4.50 -5.09 -8.74
CA ALA A 84 4.57 -5.62 -7.38
C ALA A 84 3.48 -6.66 -7.12
N LEU A 85 2.23 -6.36 -7.46
CA LEU A 85 1.10 -7.28 -7.28
C LEU A 85 1.28 -8.58 -8.05
N VAL A 86 1.85 -8.54 -9.28
CA VAL A 86 2.18 -9.75 -10.05
C VAL A 86 3.30 -10.56 -9.40
N LEU A 87 4.35 -9.89 -8.89
CA LEU A 87 5.50 -10.53 -8.27
C LEU A 87 5.18 -11.15 -6.91
N LEU A 88 4.24 -10.57 -6.18
CA LEU A 88 3.85 -10.97 -4.84
C LEU A 88 2.65 -11.94 -4.82
N ASP A 89 1.95 -12.14 -5.92
CA ASP A 89 0.89 -13.15 -6.02
C ASP A 89 1.50 -14.56 -6.14
N PRO A 90 1.33 -15.46 -5.15
CA PRO A 90 1.88 -16.81 -5.19
C PRO A 90 1.31 -17.67 -6.34
N ASN A 91 0.19 -17.27 -6.94
CA ASN A 91 -0.42 -17.95 -8.08
C ASN A 91 0.08 -17.42 -9.42
N SER A 92 0.82 -16.33 -9.43
CA SER A 92 1.39 -15.76 -10.64
C SER A 92 2.54 -16.61 -11.19
N LYS A 93 2.62 -16.73 -12.51
CA LYS A 93 3.78 -17.38 -13.19
C LYS A 93 5.09 -16.61 -12.99
N SER A 94 5.01 -15.33 -12.67
CA SER A 94 6.14 -14.44 -12.41
C SER A 94 6.35 -14.20 -10.92
N ALA A 95 5.72 -15.00 -10.04
CA ALA A 95 5.83 -14.84 -8.59
C ALA A 95 7.29 -14.95 -8.12
N LEU A 96 7.67 -14.06 -7.22
CA LEU A 96 8.95 -14.17 -6.52
C LEU A 96 8.87 -15.29 -5.46
N PRO A 97 9.99 -15.94 -5.10
CA PRO A 97 9.99 -16.93 -4.02
C PRO A 97 9.39 -16.41 -2.70
N VAL A 98 9.58 -15.12 -2.41
CA VAL A 98 9.03 -14.45 -1.23
C VAL A 98 7.50 -14.41 -1.21
N SER A 99 6.83 -14.51 -2.35
CA SER A 99 5.36 -14.57 -2.44
C SER A 99 4.77 -15.74 -1.65
N SER A 100 5.54 -16.82 -1.46
CA SER A 100 5.15 -17.98 -0.64
C SER A 100 4.85 -17.61 0.82
N LEU A 101 5.33 -16.46 1.30
CA LEU A 101 5.02 -15.96 2.63
C LEU A 101 3.52 -15.66 2.81
N PHE A 102 2.81 -15.23 1.76
CA PHE A 102 1.35 -15.06 1.82
C PHE A 102 0.61 -16.39 2.00
N THR A 103 1.19 -17.50 1.54
CA THR A 103 0.66 -18.84 1.82
C THR A 103 1.04 -19.29 3.23
N LYS A 104 2.26 -19.00 3.70
CA LYS A 104 2.74 -19.33 5.04
C LYS A 104 2.01 -18.56 6.15
N TYR A 105 1.68 -17.31 5.89
CA TYR A 105 0.95 -16.42 6.79
C TYR A 105 -0.44 -16.11 6.21
N PRO A 106 -1.40 -17.03 6.28
CA PRO A 106 -2.67 -16.90 5.57
C PRO A 106 -3.55 -15.76 6.08
N ASN A 107 -3.24 -15.19 7.24
CA ASN A 107 -3.90 -14.01 7.78
C ASN A 107 -3.29 -12.69 7.28
N VAL A 108 -2.16 -12.74 6.56
CA VAL A 108 -1.58 -11.58 5.88
C VAL A 108 -1.96 -11.66 4.40
N LYS A 109 -2.61 -10.64 3.89
CA LYS A 109 -3.14 -10.57 2.53
C LYS A 109 -2.54 -9.40 1.77
N SER A 110 -2.55 -9.50 0.47
CA SER A 110 -2.36 -8.39 -0.47
C SER A 110 -3.42 -8.52 -1.55
N PRO A 111 -3.88 -7.44 -2.18
CA PRO A 111 -4.73 -7.55 -3.36
C PRO A 111 -3.99 -8.31 -4.47
N CYS A 112 -4.73 -9.06 -5.30
CA CYS A 112 -4.19 -9.62 -6.52
C CYS A 112 -4.56 -8.71 -7.69
N LEU A 113 -3.63 -8.51 -8.63
CA LEU A 113 -3.89 -7.77 -9.85
C LEU A 113 -4.81 -8.60 -10.77
N ILE A 114 -5.94 -8.02 -11.16
CA ILE A 114 -6.86 -8.60 -12.14
C ILE A 114 -6.52 -8.10 -13.54
N HIS A 115 -6.35 -6.78 -13.66
CA HIS A 115 -6.05 -6.13 -14.93
C HIS A 115 -5.33 -4.80 -14.71
N HIS A 116 -4.43 -4.46 -15.64
CA HIS A 116 -3.79 -3.16 -15.71
C HIS A 116 -4.10 -2.53 -17.06
N ASP A 117 -4.90 -1.48 -17.05
CA ASP A 117 -5.15 -0.66 -18.22
C ASP A 117 -4.14 0.49 -18.28
N TYR A 118 -3.11 0.30 -19.07
CA TYR A 118 -2.01 1.26 -19.23
C TYR A 118 -2.46 2.59 -19.86
N GLU A 119 -3.39 2.53 -20.82
CA GLU A 119 -3.84 3.70 -21.56
C GLU A 119 -4.69 4.60 -20.66
N GLU A 120 -5.61 4.00 -19.92
CA GLU A 120 -6.54 4.70 -19.05
C GLU A 120 -5.96 4.87 -17.61
N ARG A 121 -4.79 4.29 -17.32
CA ARG A 121 -4.12 4.36 -16.01
C ARG A 121 -4.98 3.84 -14.86
N VAL A 122 -5.57 2.69 -15.07
CA VAL A 122 -6.43 2.03 -14.08
C VAL A 122 -5.90 0.66 -13.74
N LEU A 123 -5.69 0.41 -12.44
CA LEU A 123 -5.52 -0.93 -11.89
C LEU A 123 -6.87 -1.48 -11.45
N ILE A 124 -7.14 -2.74 -11.79
CA ILE A 124 -8.27 -3.50 -11.26
C ILE A 124 -7.72 -4.62 -10.42
N MET A 125 -8.15 -4.67 -9.17
CA MET A 125 -7.62 -5.58 -8.14
C MET A 125 -8.75 -6.32 -7.44
N THR A 126 -8.41 -7.43 -6.79
CA THR A 126 -9.35 -8.15 -5.93
C THR A 126 -9.80 -7.26 -4.77
N ASP A 127 -11.10 -7.34 -4.46
CA ASP A 127 -11.67 -6.69 -3.27
C ASP A 127 -11.40 -7.52 -2.02
N LEU A 128 -10.83 -6.90 -1.00
CA LEU A 128 -10.49 -7.53 0.28
C LEU A 128 -11.65 -7.54 1.28
N GLY A 129 -12.81 -7.10 0.85
CA GLY A 129 -14.05 -7.08 1.63
C GLY A 129 -14.63 -5.69 1.83
N SER A 130 -15.94 -5.65 2.17
CA SER A 130 -16.68 -4.39 2.28
C SER A 130 -16.40 -3.61 3.58
N SER A 131 -15.94 -4.30 4.60
CA SER A 131 -15.69 -3.73 5.94
C SER A 131 -14.21 -3.80 6.26
N VAL A 132 -13.44 -2.92 5.61
CA VAL A 132 -12.02 -2.73 5.89
C VAL A 132 -11.82 -1.42 6.64
N VAL A 133 -10.99 -1.45 7.68
CA VAL A 133 -10.58 -0.28 8.46
C VAL A 133 -9.06 -0.24 8.54
N THR A 134 -8.46 0.93 8.59
CA THR A 134 -7.02 1.03 8.76
C THR A 134 -6.61 0.53 10.13
N ILE A 135 -5.38 0.04 10.28
CA ILE A 135 -4.94 -0.56 11.55
C ILE A 135 -4.98 0.44 12.70
N ASP A 136 -4.72 1.72 12.45
CA ASP A 136 -4.84 2.78 13.46
C ASP A 136 -6.31 3.01 13.88
N GLU A 137 -7.24 3.08 12.93
CA GLU A 137 -8.67 3.18 13.21
C GLU A 137 -9.18 1.95 13.97
N TRP A 138 -8.71 0.76 13.59
CA TRP A 138 -9.06 -0.48 14.27
C TRP A 138 -8.56 -0.52 15.72
N LEU A 139 -7.35 -0.02 15.98
CA LEU A 139 -6.79 0.00 17.33
C LEU A 139 -7.51 0.95 18.28
N ILE A 140 -8.06 2.07 17.78
CA ILE A 140 -8.73 3.10 18.58
C ILE A 140 -10.26 3.03 18.53
N GLN A 141 -10.84 2.03 17.84
CA GLN A 141 -12.30 1.89 17.72
C GLN A 141 -12.97 1.62 19.06
N GLU A 142 -14.27 1.91 19.14
CA GLU A 142 -15.12 1.57 20.29
C GLU A 142 -16.17 0.51 19.89
N PRO A 143 -16.25 -0.64 20.57
CA PRO A 143 -15.34 -1.11 21.63
C PRO A 143 -13.94 -1.46 21.06
N PRO A 144 -12.88 -1.38 21.91
CA PRO A 144 -11.55 -1.70 21.46
C PRO A 144 -11.41 -3.18 21.04
N PRO A 145 -10.46 -3.50 20.15
CA PRO A 145 -10.23 -4.88 19.75
C PRO A 145 -9.76 -5.73 20.93
N LEU A 146 -10.05 -7.03 20.88
CA LEU A 146 -9.62 -7.96 21.93
C LEU A 146 -8.07 -8.02 21.96
N PRO A 147 -7.44 -8.04 23.15
CA PRO A 147 -5.97 -8.12 23.28
C PRO A 147 -5.36 -9.32 22.52
N GLU A 148 -6.06 -10.45 22.46
CA GLU A 148 -5.65 -11.63 21.70
C GLU A 148 -5.61 -11.39 20.19
N ASP A 149 -6.56 -10.63 19.64
CA ASP A 149 -6.56 -10.27 18.21
C ASP A 149 -5.41 -9.30 17.92
N VAL A 150 -5.17 -8.32 18.78
CA VAL A 150 -4.05 -7.38 18.66
C VAL A 150 -2.72 -8.15 18.70
N GLY A 151 -2.55 -9.05 19.68
CA GLY A 151 -1.36 -9.88 19.82
C GLY A 151 -1.11 -10.78 18.61
N ARG A 152 -2.16 -11.39 18.06
CA ARG A 152 -2.08 -12.23 16.87
C ARG A 152 -1.68 -11.40 15.65
N ILE A 153 -2.36 -10.29 15.38
CA ILE A 153 -2.11 -9.43 14.23
C ILE A 153 -0.68 -8.85 14.29
N ALA A 154 -0.24 -8.36 15.44
CA ALA A 154 1.11 -7.86 15.64
C ALA A 154 2.18 -8.95 15.41
N THR A 155 1.89 -10.19 15.88
CA THR A 155 2.78 -11.33 15.69
C THR A 155 2.86 -11.74 14.21
N ASP A 156 1.72 -11.84 13.52
CA ASP A 156 1.66 -12.21 12.11
C ASP A 156 2.37 -11.16 11.24
N LEU A 157 2.12 -9.88 11.48
CA LEU A 157 2.78 -8.78 10.79
C LEU A 157 4.30 -8.80 11.03
N GLY A 158 4.73 -8.87 12.28
CA GLY A 158 6.15 -8.83 12.63
C GLY A 158 6.92 -10.02 12.05
N ARG A 159 6.35 -11.22 12.08
CA ARG A 159 6.96 -12.42 11.49
C ARG A 159 6.98 -12.35 9.97
N PHE A 160 5.87 -11.94 9.34
CA PHE A 160 5.80 -11.76 7.90
C PHE A 160 6.88 -10.79 7.41
N LEU A 161 6.92 -9.58 7.99
CA LEU A 161 7.88 -8.55 7.60
C LEU A 161 9.33 -8.96 7.86
N GLY A 162 9.61 -9.60 9.00
CA GLY A 162 10.95 -10.10 9.32
C GLY A 162 11.43 -11.14 8.30
N GLU A 163 10.57 -12.12 7.96
CA GLU A 163 10.91 -13.12 6.94
C GLU A 163 10.97 -12.51 5.53
N PHE A 164 10.11 -11.54 5.22
CA PHE A 164 10.15 -10.84 3.94
C PHE A 164 11.50 -10.13 3.74
N VAL A 165 11.94 -9.37 4.74
CA VAL A 165 13.26 -8.72 4.73
C VAL A 165 14.38 -9.74 4.58
N ILE A 166 14.38 -10.83 5.36
CA ILE A 166 15.42 -11.88 5.30
C ILE A 166 15.44 -12.54 3.91
N ALA A 167 14.28 -12.90 3.38
CA ALA A 167 14.16 -13.60 2.09
C ALA A 167 14.57 -12.72 0.90
N THR A 168 14.47 -11.40 1.03
CA THR A 168 14.83 -10.44 -0.02
C THR A 168 16.18 -9.76 0.21
N SER A 169 16.83 -10.02 1.35
CA SER A 169 18.20 -9.55 1.62
C SER A 169 19.20 -10.26 0.73
N LYS A 170 20.12 -9.50 0.16
CA LYS A 170 21.18 -10.02 -0.75
C LYS A 170 20.61 -10.79 -1.95
N PRO A 171 19.84 -10.11 -2.79
CA PRO A 171 19.16 -10.75 -3.91
C PRO A 171 20.16 -11.45 -4.82
N SER A 172 19.78 -12.64 -5.28
CA SER A 172 20.51 -13.35 -6.32
C SER A 172 20.40 -12.59 -7.66
N VAL A 173 21.34 -12.81 -8.58
CA VAL A 173 21.25 -12.30 -9.96
C VAL A 173 19.92 -12.70 -10.61
N GLU A 174 19.41 -13.85 -10.25
CA GLU A 174 18.14 -14.41 -10.70
C GLU A 174 16.96 -13.57 -10.21
N LEU A 175 16.96 -13.19 -8.92
CA LEU A 175 15.96 -12.29 -8.35
C LEU A 175 15.99 -10.91 -9.04
N LEU A 176 17.18 -10.36 -9.27
CA LEU A 176 17.34 -9.09 -9.99
C LEU A 176 16.79 -9.14 -11.41
N SER A 177 16.97 -10.25 -12.11
CA SER A 177 16.42 -10.42 -13.47
C SER A 177 14.90 -10.54 -13.50
N LEU A 178 14.30 -11.11 -12.44
CA LEU A 178 12.86 -11.27 -12.30
C LEU A 178 12.15 -9.97 -11.91
N LEU A 179 12.82 -9.11 -11.17
CA LEU A 179 12.22 -7.87 -10.66
C LEU A 179 11.71 -6.99 -11.79
N GLN A 180 12.56 -6.70 -12.81
CA GLN A 180 12.23 -5.81 -13.93
C GLN A 180 11.30 -4.64 -13.51
N LEU A 181 11.58 -4.11 -12.29
CA LEU A 181 10.81 -2.99 -11.76
C LEU A 181 11.16 -1.72 -12.53
N PRO A 182 10.18 -0.89 -12.85
CA PRO A 182 10.45 0.48 -13.23
C PRO A 182 11.25 1.17 -12.13
N SER A 183 12.09 2.13 -12.50
CA SER A 183 12.83 2.90 -11.50
C SER A 183 11.88 3.80 -10.71
N ASN A 184 11.86 3.64 -9.39
CA ASN A 184 11.14 4.51 -8.46
C ASN A 184 11.97 5.73 -8.00
N SER A 185 13.15 5.95 -8.57
CA SER A 185 14.06 7.01 -8.13
C SER A 185 13.45 8.42 -8.22
N GLY A 186 12.63 8.69 -9.24
CA GLY A 186 11.91 9.95 -9.38
C GLY A 186 10.87 10.16 -8.27
N LEU A 187 10.11 9.11 -7.93
CA LEU A 187 9.13 9.14 -6.83
C LEU A 187 9.81 9.35 -5.48
N LEU A 188 10.90 8.63 -5.22
CA LEU A 188 11.68 8.79 -4.00
C LEU A 188 12.28 10.18 -3.88
N HIS A 189 12.72 10.77 -4.99
CA HIS A 189 13.21 12.14 -5.00
C HIS A 189 12.08 13.14 -4.66
N GLN A 190 10.90 12.99 -5.26
CA GLN A 190 9.74 13.83 -4.93
C GLN A 190 9.33 13.69 -3.47
N PHE A 191 9.32 12.46 -2.95
CA PHE A 191 9.04 12.20 -1.53
C PHE A 191 10.05 12.90 -0.62
N ASP A 192 11.34 12.79 -0.91
CA ASP A 192 12.39 13.42 -0.13
C ASP A 192 12.29 14.96 -0.17
N GLU A 193 12.04 15.54 -1.35
CA GLU A 193 11.85 16.99 -1.46
C GLU A 193 10.65 17.45 -0.63
N TYR A 194 9.53 16.72 -0.70
CA TYR A 194 8.34 17.05 0.07
C TYR A 194 8.58 16.93 1.58
N VAL A 195 9.14 15.82 2.04
CA VAL A 195 9.39 15.58 3.47
C VAL A 195 10.49 16.48 4.02
N VAL A 196 11.63 16.56 3.33
CA VAL A 196 12.80 17.29 3.84
C VAL A 196 12.60 18.81 3.73
N ASN A 197 12.03 19.30 2.62
CA ASN A 197 11.83 20.74 2.44
C ASN A 197 10.76 21.29 3.39
N ASN A 198 9.72 20.53 3.68
CA ASN A 198 8.67 20.93 4.62
C ASN A 198 9.04 20.72 6.09
N LEU A 199 10.09 19.93 6.37
CA LEU A 199 10.44 19.58 7.75
C LEU A 199 10.78 20.81 8.61
N LYS A 200 11.49 21.78 8.07
CA LYS A 200 11.83 23.03 8.79
C LYS A 200 10.58 23.82 9.18
N ASP A 201 9.61 23.88 8.28
CA ASP A 201 8.37 24.61 8.50
C ASP A 201 7.50 23.90 9.56
N VAL A 202 7.42 22.56 9.47
CA VAL A 202 6.69 21.73 10.44
C VAL A 202 7.33 21.78 11.83
N LEU A 203 8.66 21.83 11.90
CA LEU A 203 9.42 21.87 13.15
C LEU A 203 9.68 23.28 13.64
N GLN A 204 9.03 24.30 13.07
CA GLN A 204 9.21 25.69 13.51
C GLN A 204 8.87 25.84 14.99
N GLY A 205 9.83 26.37 15.77
CA GLY A 205 9.70 26.54 17.21
C GLY A 205 10.17 25.33 18.05
N VAL A 206 10.55 24.21 17.41
CA VAL A 206 11.17 23.09 18.11
C VAL A 206 12.65 23.42 18.38
N PRO A 207 13.17 23.21 19.62
CA PRO A 207 14.58 23.36 19.88
C PRO A 207 15.44 22.50 18.95
N ASP A 208 16.60 23.03 18.55
CA ASP A 208 17.58 22.30 17.71
C ASP A 208 17.05 21.87 16.33
N VAL A 209 16.07 22.60 15.77
CA VAL A 209 15.45 22.30 14.46
C VAL A 209 16.47 22.06 13.35
N ASP A 210 17.54 22.85 13.27
CA ASP A 210 18.58 22.67 12.24
C ASP A 210 19.36 21.36 12.43
N VAL A 211 19.60 20.94 13.67
CA VAL A 211 20.25 19.65 13.97
C VAL A 211 19.34 18.49 13.59
N LEU A 212 18.04 18.60 13.91
CA LEU A 212 17.05 17.59 13.59
C LEU A 212 16.89 17.47 12.07
N THR A 213 16.73 18.59 11.37
CA THR A 213 16.62 18.61 9.90
C THR A 213 17.85 17.95 9.26
N LYS A 214 19.05 18.33 9.71
CA LYS A 214 20.29 17.73 9.19
C LYS A 214 20.35 16.22 9.43
N ARG A 215 19.90 15.72 10.57
CA ARG A 215 19.83 14.26 10.84
C ARG A 215 18.88 13.55 9.90
N VAL A 216 17.73 14.14 9.58
CA VAL A 216 16.76 13.56 8.62
C VAL A 216 17.35 13.56 7.20
N GLU A 217 17.98 14.67 6.77
CA GLU A 217 18.68 14.73 5.48
C GLU A 217 19.79 13.67 5.36
N ASP A 218 20.59 13.50 6.42
CA ASP A 218 21.67 12.49 6.44
C ASP A 218 21.08 11.07 6.42
N ALA A 219 19.98 10.82 7.16
CA ALA A 219 19.28 9.53 7.16
C ALA A 219 18.67 9.21 5.80
N ALA A 220 18.00 10.17 5.14
CA ALA A 220 17.45 10.01 3.81
C ALA A 220 18.55 9.71 2.77
N ARG A 221 19.70 10.39 2.88
CA ARG A 221 20.88 10.14 2.02
C ARG A 221 21.47 8.75 2.25
N ASP A 222 21.54 8.30 3.50
CA ASP A 222 22.07 6.98 3.85
C ASP A 222 21.09 5.87 3.47
N PHE A 223 19.79 6.11 3.55
CA PHE A 223 18.76 5.21 3.06
C PHE A 223 18.99 4.84 1.59
N ARG A 224 19.21 5.84 0.73
CA ARG A 224 19.43 5.64 -0.71
C ARG A 224 20.71 4.86 -1.05
N LYS A 225 21.67 4.79 -0.12
CA LYS A 225 22.95 4.08 -0.32
C LYS A 225 22.94 2.61 0.13
N ARG A 226 21.89 2.18 0.83
CA ARG A 226 21.84 0.88 1.50
C ARG A 226 20.69 0.02 1.03
N ASP A 227 20.65 -0.25 -0.28
CA ASP A 227 19.76 -1.25 -0.83
C ASP A 227 20.08 -2.62 -0.22
N SER A 228 19.33 -3.02 0.81
CA SER A 228 19.63 -4.25 1.55
C SER A 228 18.54 -5.31 1.44
N CYS A 229 17.32 -4.93 1.07
CA CYS A 229 16.17 -5.82 0.89
C CYS A 229 15.15 -5.18 -0.05
N LEU A 230 14.12 -5.93 -0.45
CA LEU A 230 12.91 -5.34 -1.01
C LEU A 230 11.99 -4.88 0.11
N GLY A 231 11.17 -3.87 -0.17
CA GLY A 231 10.17 -3.34 0.77
C GLY A 231 9.02 -2.64 0.06
N MET A 232 8.01 -2.28 0.84
CA MET A 232 6.92 -1.41 0.38
C MET A 232 7.41 0.03 0.20
N VAL A 233 8.45 0.42 0.95
CA VAL A 233 9.01 1.76 1.08
C VAL A 233 8.08 2.73 1.81
N ASP A 234 6.78 2.58 1.61
CA ASP A 234 5.71 3.37 2.24
C ASP A 234 4.86 2.51 3.21
N LEU A 235 5.52 1.78 4.11
CA LEU A 235 4.87 0.94 5.10
C LEU A 235 4.44 1.74 6.34
N TRP A 236 3.22 2.23 6.33
CA TRP A 236 2.62 2.98 7.45
C TRP A 236 1.19 2.52 7.74
N SER A 237 0.60 3.04 8.84
CA SER A 237 -0.67 2.54 9.35
C SER A 237 -1.85 2.62 8.37
N LYS A 238 -1.85 3.61 7.44
CA LYS A 238 -2.94 3.74 6.46
C LYS A 238 -2.83 2.75 5.30
N ASN A 239 -1.64 2.18 5.07
CA ASN A 239 -1.42 1.13 4.07
C ASN A 239 -1.58 -0.29 4.64
N ILE A 240 -2.00 -0.38 5.91
CA ILE A 240 -2.32 -1.62 6.59
C ILE A 240 -3.79 -1.57 7.00
N VAL A 241 -4.62 -2.47 6.47
CA VAL A 241 -6.03 -2.53 6.83
C VAL A 241 -6.40 -3.88 7.45
N ILE A 242 -7.41 -3.88 8.30
CA ILE A 242 -7.99 -5.07 8.90
C ILE A 242 -9.37 -5.28 8.27
N ASN A 243 -9.62 -6.47 7.73
CA ASN A 243 -10.92 -6.80 7.15
C ASN A 243 -11.88 -7.46 8.17
N SER A 244 -13.12 -7.73 7.75
CA SER A 244 -14.15 -8.37 8.60
C SER A 244 -13.73 -9.72 9.18
N ASP A 245 -12.86 -10.45 8.49
CA ASP A 245 -12.35 -11.75 8.93
C ASP A 245 -11.14 -11.62 9.85
N LYS A 246 -10.82 -10.38 10.26
CA LYS A 246 -9.64 -10.03 11.06
C LYS A 246 -8.31 -10.44 10.39
N ASN A 247 -8.27 -10.48 9.07
CA ASN A 247 -7.03 -10.59 8.32
C ASN A 247 -6.39 -9.20 8.20
N LEU A 248 -5.07 -9.20 8.25
CA LEU A 248 -4.25 -8.04 7.97
C LEU A 248 -4.00 -7.97 6.46
N CYS A 249 -4.27 -6.82 5.85
CA CYS A 249 -4.12 -6.62 4.42
C CYS A 249 -3.14 -5.47 4.16
N LEU A 250 -2.09 -5.74 3.37
CA LEU A 250 -1.10 -4.77 2.95
C LEU A 250 -1.52 -4.16 1.61
N LEU A 251 -1.67 -2.85 1.57
CA LEU A 251 -2.14 -2.08 0.42
C LEU A 251 -1.06 -1.12 -0.06
N ASP A 252 -1.24 -0.58 -1.27
CA ASP A 252 -0.47 0.54 -1.79
C ASP A 252 1.01 0.23 -2.02
N TRP A 253 1.28 -0.66 -2.97
CA TRP A 253 2.62 -1.09 -3.37
C TRP A 253 3.29 -0.16 -4.40
N GLU A 254 2.82 1.08 -4.53
CA GLU A 254 3.24 2.01 -5.60
C GLU A 254 4.70 2.46 -5.49
N TYR A 255 5.34 2.27 -4.33
CA TYR A 255 6.76 2.52 -4.12
C TYR A 255 7.61 1.24 -4.05
N PHE A 256 6.99 0.07 -4.23
CA PHE A 256 7.68 -1.22 -4.10
C PHE A 256 9.01 -1.25 -4.82
N GLY A 257 10.06 -1.61 -4.10
CA GLY A 257 11.41 -1.65 -4.67
C GLY A 257 12.48 -1.88 -3.62
N TRP A 258 13.66 -1.40 -3.96
CA TRP A 258 14.80 -1.48 -3.06
C TRP A 258 14.60 -0.59 -1.84
N SER A 259 14.84 -1.18 -0.68
CA SER A 259 14.64 -0.59 0.64
C SER A 259 15.68 -1.13 1.63
N ASN A 260 15.54 -0.78 2.88
CA ASN A 260 16.27 -1.40 3.98
C ASN A 260 15.36 -1.64 5.19
N ALA A 261 15.70 -2.65 5.99
CA ALA A 261 14.92 -3.06 7.14
C ALA A 261 14.70 -1.93 8.16
N SER A 262 15.67 -1.03 8.32
CA SER A 262 15.56 0.07 9.28
C SER A 262 14.51 1.09 8.85
N TRP A 263 14.37 1.33 7.55
CA TRP A 263 13.34 2.22 7.00
C TRP A 263 11.95 1.61 7.16
N GLU A 264 11.77 0.36 6.69
CA GLU A 264 10.47 -0.33 6.77
C GLU A 264 9.97 -0.39 8.22
N MET A 265 10.83 -0.83 9.14
CA MET A 265 10.46 -0.95 10.56
C MET A 265 10.38 0.41 11.26
N GLY A 266 11.22 1.37 10.88
CA GLY A 266 11.24 2.72 11.46
C GLY A 266 9.97 3.49 11.13
N LEU A 267 9.53 3.46 9.88
CA LEU A 267 8.31 4.12 9.45
C LEU A 267 7.09 3.55 10.18
N LEU A 268 6.94 2.22 10.19
CA LEU A 268 5.86 1.55 10.91
C LEU A 268 5.90 1.84 12.41
N GLY A 269 7.09 1.75 13.04
CA GLY A 269 7.28 2.00 14.46
C GLY A 269 6.93 3.43 14.89
N MET A 270 7.27 4.41 14.05
CA MET A 270 6.93 5.81 14.29
C MET A 270 5.41 6.01 14.42
N PHE A 271 4.63 5.42 13.52
CA PHE A 271 3.17 5.55 13.56
C PHE A 271 2.56 4.90 14.80
N PHE A 272 3.03 3.73 15.22
CA PHE A 272 2.55 3.11 16.44
C PHE A 272 2.90 3.91 17.70
N LEU A 273 4.09 4.54 17.75
CA LEU A 273 4.46 5.45 18.84
C LEU A 273 3.55 6.69 18.85
N LEU A 274 3.25 7.29 17.71
CA LEU A 274 2.34 8.43 17.63
C LEU A 274 0.93 8.08 18.14
N ILE A 275 0.39 6.91 17.78
CA ILE A 275 -0.88 6.42 18.30
C ILE A 275 -0.81 6.25 19.82
N TYR A 276 0.24 5.60 20.34
CA TYR A 276 0.42 5.38 21.77
C TYR A 276 0.42 6.70 22.55
N PHE A 277 1.23 7.68 22.14
CA PHE A 277 1.28 8.98 22.79
C PHE A 277 -0.03 9.78 22.65
N SER A 278 -0.77 9.61 21.55
CA SER A 278 -2.06 10.27 21.39
C SER A 278 -3.11 9.71 22.35
N LEU A 279 -3.07 8.41 22.66
CA LEU A 279 -3.96 7.77 23.62
C LEU A 279 -3.65 8.21 25.07
N ASP A 280 -2.36 8.35 25.43
CA ASP A 280 -1.94 8.81 26.77
C ASP A 280 -2.30 10.28 27.04
N ILE A 281 -2.35 11.13 26.00
CA ILE A 281 -2.76 12.54 26.15
C ILE A 281 -4.27 12.65 26.44
N VAL A 282 -5.07 11.70 25.97
CA VAL A 282 -6.54 11.70 26.15
C VAL A 282 -6.97 11.13 27.51
N THR A 283 -6.13 10.35 28.18
CA THR A 283 -6.38 9.85 29.53
C THR A 283 -5.54 10.66 30.53
N PRO A 284 -6.06 11.75 31.14
CA PRO A 284 -5.38 12.40 32.24
C PRO A 284 -5.21 11.37 33.35
N HIS A 285 -3.98 11.16 33.80
CA HIS A 285 -3.73 10.36 35.00
C HIS A 285 -4.49 11.01 36.18
N GLU A 286 -5.53 10.32 36.71
CA GLU A 286 -6.15 10.63 37.97
C GLU A 286 -5.20 10.36 39.12
#